data_11114359e6d9a958ffcc5387e8367d39
#
_entry.id   11114359e6d9a958ffcc5387e8367d39
#
_cell.length_a   1.000
_cell.length_b   1.000
_cell.length_c   1.000
_cell.angle_alpha   90.00
_cell.angle_beta   90.00
_cell.angle_gamma   90.00
#
_symmetry.space_group_name_H-M   'P 1'
#
loop_
_entity.id
_entity.type
_entity.pdbx_description
1 polymer ?
#
loop_
_entity_poly.entity_id
_entity_poly.type
_entity_poly.pdbx_seq_one_letter_code
_entity_poly.pdbx_strand_id
1 'polypeptide(L)'
;MEKSIKGTKTEQNLLKAFAGESQAKNRYTYFSKVAKQEGYEQIAEIFMITALQEEQHAKQFFKFLEGGMVEITASYPAGVIGTTAENLKAAAMGENEEWTALYPEFAKIAEEEGFPKIATAFKLIAKVEKEHEERYKKLLERVESETVFEREEEIEWVCRKCGYVHKGKKALKNCPVCHHPQAYFEEKASNY
;
A
#
# COMPACT_ATOMS: atom_id res chain seq x y z
N MET A 1 12.98 21.39 28.30
CA MET A 1 12.14 20.16 28.31
C MET A 1 11.39 20.12 27.00
N GLU A 2 11.37 18.99 26.33
CA GLU A 2 10.52 18.81 25.13
C GLU A 2 9.05 18.90 25.55
N LYS A 3 8.20 19.55 24.73
CA LYS A 3 6.78 19.71 24.99
C LYS A 3 6.07 18.36 24.91
N SER A 4 5.26 18.00 25.89
CA SER A 4 4.47 16.76 25.87
C SER A 4 3.29 16.90 24.91
N ILE A 5 2.97 15.79 24.21
CA ILE A 5 1.80 15.69 23.33
C ILE A 5 0.53 15.31 24.10
N LYS A 6 0.63 14.91 25.36
CA LYS A 6 -0.50 14.40 26.14
C LYS A 6 -1.68 15.39 26.21
N GLY A 7 -2.87 14.90 25.88
CA GLY A 7 -4.10 15.67 25.87
C GLY A 7 -4.28 16.61 24.67
N THR A 8 -3.36 16.57 23.68
CA THR A 8 -3.43 17.41 22.50
C THR A 8 -4.21 16.73 21.35
N LYS A 9 -4.62 17.51 20.35
CA LYS A 9 -5.16 16.95 19.10
C LYS A 9 -4.12 16.15 18.32
N THR A 10 -2.85 16.55 18.42
CA THR A 10 -1.73 15.82 17.80
C THR A 10 -1.63 14.40 18.36
N GLU A 11 -1.78 14.19 19.68
CA GLU A 11 -1.80 12.85 20.27
C GLU A 11 -2.94 12.00 19.70
N GLN A 12 -4.15 12.58 19.61
CA GLN A 12 -5.30 11.88 19.04
C GLN A 12 -5.08 11.55 17.55
N ASN A 13 -4.51 12.46 16.77
CA ASN A 13 -4.25 12.27 15.35
C ASN A 13 -3.16 11.21 15.12
N LEU A 14 -2.13 11.17 15.95
CA LEU A 14 -1.12 10.10 15.93
C LEU A 14 -1.76 8.73 16.18
N LEU A 15 -2.65 8.63 17.15
CA LEU A 15 -3.33 7.35 17.44
C LEU A 15 -4.34 6.97 16.36
N LYS A 16 -5.03 7.94 15.73
CA LYS A 16 -5.89 7.70 14.56
C LYS A 16 -5.08 7.19 13.38
N ALA A 17 -3.94 7.82 13.09
CA ALA A 17 -3.04 7.38 12.03
C ALA A 17 -2.48 5.99 12.31
N PHE A 18 -1.98 5.72 13.51
CA PHE A 18 -1.54 4.38 13.91
C PHE A 18 -2.62 3.30 13.71
N ALA A 19 -3.88 3.59 14.07
CA ALA A 19 -4.99 2.67 13.87
C ALA A 19 -5.33 2.51 12.36
N GLY A 20 -5.24 3.61 11.59
CA GLY A 20 -5.42 3.63 10.13
C GLY A 20 -4.43 2.70 9.44
N GLU A 21 -3.13 2.91 9.66
CA GLU A 21 -2.07 2.07 9.10
C GLU A 21 -2.18 0.60 9.54
N SER A 22 -2.53 0.37 10.80
CA SER A 22 -2.67 -0.98 11.34
C SER A 22 -3.80 -1.76 10.66
N GLN A 23 -4.95 -1.11 10.38
CA GLN A 23 -6.04 -1.74 9.66
C GLN A 23 -5.71 -1.87 8.16
N ALA A 24 -5.01 -0.90 7.54
CA ALA A 24 -4.57 -0.97 6.15
C ALA A 24 -3.64 -2.17 5.92
N LYS A 25 -2.64 -2.36 6.80
CA LYS A 25 -1.79 -3.56 6.81
C LYS A 25 -2.61 -4.85 6.77
N ASN A 26 -3.62 -4.96 7.64
CA ASN A 26 -4.45 -6.17 7.69
C ASN A 26 -5.26 -6.35 6.41
N ARG A 27 -5.90 -5.28 5.90
CA ARG A 27 -6.67 -5.32 4.65
C ARG A 27 -5.79 -5.76 3.47
N TYR A 28 -4.61 -5.18 3.31
CA TYR A 28 -3.69 -5.53 2.21
C TYR A 28 -3.18 -6.96 2.32
N THR A 29 -2.98 -7.48 3.52
CA THR A 29 -2.68 -8.92 3.73
C THR A 29 -3.84 -9.81 3.26
N TYR A 30 -5.10 -9.40 3.44
CA TYR A 30 -6.26 -10.15 2.96
C TYR A 30 -6.39 -10.04 1.42
N PHE A 31 -6.20 -8.85 0.87
CA PHE A 31 -6.24 -8.58 -0.57
C PHE A 31 -5.16 -9.34 -1.34
N SER A 32 -3.96 -9.46 -0.76
CA SER A 32 -2.88 -10.29 -1.30
C SER A 32 -3.32 -11.74 -1.51
N LYS A 33 -4.06 -12.33 -0.56
CA LYS A 33 -4.54 -13.71 -0.68
C LYS A 33 -5.53 -13.87 -1.83
N VAL A 34 -6.43 -12.90 -2.03
CA VAL A 34 -7.38 -12.90 -3.16
C VAL A 34 -6.63 -12.80 -4.49
N ALA A 35 -5.71 -11.83 -4.62
CA ALA A 35 -4.92 -11.66 -5.83
C ALA A 35 -4.17 -12.94 -6.21
N LYS A 36 -3.60 -13.64 -5.23
CA LYS A 36 -2.95 -14.93 -5.44
C LYS A 36 -3.92 -16.01 -5.91
N GLN A 37 -5.12 -16.10 -5.33
CA GLN A 37 -6.15 -17.05 -5.74
C GLN A 37 -6.66 -16.79 -7.16
N GLU A 38 -6.72 -15.51 -7.57
CA GLU A 38 -7.12 -15.09 -8.91
C GLU A 38 -5.99 -15.19 -9.95
N GLY A 39 -4.78 -15.60 -9.52
CA GLY A 39 -3.64 -15.83 -10.42
C GLY A 39 -2.82 -14.57 -10.74
N TYR A 40 -2.76 -13.62 -9.82
CA TYR A 40 -1.97 -12.39 -9.93
C TYR A 40 -0.85 -12.36 -8.87
N GLU A 41 0.16 -13.21 -9.02
CA GLU A 41 1.25 -13.36 -8.02
C GLU A 41 2.04 -12.05 -7.79
N GLN A 42 2.27 -11.24 -8.83
CA GLN A 42 2.91 -9.93 -8.68
C GLN A 42 2.05 -8.98 -7.85
N ILE A 43 0.74 -8.90 -8.15
CA ILE A 43 -0.19 -8.03 -7.41
C ILE A 43 -0.28 -8.48 -5.96
N ALA A 44 -0.33 -9.79 -5.73
CA ALA A 44 -0.34 -10.36 -4.38
C ALA A 44 0.90 -9.95 -3.57
N GLU A 45 2.08 -9.98 -4.19
CA GLU A 45 3.31 -9.53 -3.51
C GLU A 45 3.33 -8.03 -3.28
N ILE A 46 2.86 -7.24 -4.24
CA ILE A 46 2.78 -5.78 -4.08
C ILE A 46 1.87 -5.41 -2.90
N PHE A 47 0.72 -6.07 -2.72
CA PHE A 47 -0.10 -5.90 -1.53
C PHE A 47 0.66 -6.26 -0.25
N MET A 48 1.45 -7.35 -0.25
CA MET A 48 2.24 -7.72 0.94
C MET A 48 3.37 -6.75 1.24
N ILE A 49 4.07 -6.26 0.21
CA ILE A 49 5.12 -5.24 0.37
C ILE A 49 4.51 -3.98 0.97
N THR A 50 3.38 -3.51 0.43
CA THR A 50 2.69 -2.34 0.96
C THR A 50 2.22 -2.59 2.40
N ALA A 51 1.62 -3.75 2.70
CA ALA A 51 1.24 -4.09 4.08
C ALA A 51 2.40 -3.99 5.08
N LEU A 52 3.62 -4.36 4.67
CA LEU A 52 4.81 -4.21 5.51
C LEU A 52 5.28 -2.75 5.61
N GLN A 53 5.02 -1.93 4.60
CA GLN A 53 5.28 -0.48 4.62
C GLN A 53 4.32 0.22 5.57
N GLU A 54 3.01 -0.12 5.55
CA GLU A 54 2.02 0.41 6.52
C GLU A 54 2.37 0.02 7.96
N GLU A 55 2.94 -1.17 8.17
CA GLU A 55 3.46 -1.52 9.51
C GLU A 55 4.57 -0.56 9.96
N GLN A 56 5.45 -0.12 9.05
CA GLN A 56 6.49 0.84 9.40
C GLN A 56 5.94 2.24 9.64
N HIS A 57 4.93 2.68 8.87
CA HIS A 57 4.24 3.96 9.11
C HIS A 57 3.54 3.95 10.46
N ALA A 58 2.76 2.91 10.76
CA ALA A 58 2.15 2.69 12.07
C ALA A 58 3.18 2.80 13.20
N LYS A 59 4.32 2.12 13.04
CA LYS A 59 5.42 2.16 14.03
C LYS A 59 6.00 3.56 14.20
N GLN A 60 6.12 4.37 13.12
CA GLN A 60 6.61 5.73 13.25
C GLN A 60 5.63 6.60 14.05
N PHE A 61 4.33 6.53 13.77
CA PHE A 61 3.34 7.25 14.56
C PHE A 61 3.31 6.81 16.01
N PHE A 62 3.38 5.51 16.26
CA PHE A 62 3.39 4.95 17.62
C PHE A 62 4.58 5.41 18.46
N LYS A 63 5.76 5.60 17.85
CA LYS A 63 6.95 6.09 18.56
C LYS A 63 6.83 7.51 19.12
N PHE A 64 5.93 8.33 18.59
CA PHE A 64 5.67 9.67 19.11
C PHE A 64 4.75 9.67 20.32
N LEU A 65 3.99 8.58 20.55
CA LEU A 65 3.07 8.47 21.68
C LEU A 65 3.81 8.26 23.00
N GLU A 66 3.29 8.88 24.06
CA GLU A 66 3.92 8.90 25.39
C GLU A 66 3.30 7.92 26.39
N GLY A 67 2.57 6.93 25.90
CA GLY A 67 1.93 5.88 26.69
C GLY A 67 0.62 6.30 27.38
N GLY A 68 -0.04 5.33 28.02
CA GLY A 68 -1.34 5.48 28.62
C GLY A 68 -2.46 5.01 27.67
N MET A 69 -3.70 5.34 28.07
CA MET A 69 -4.89 5.07 27.28
C MET A 69 -5.43 6.38 26.74
N VAL A 70 -5.66 6.45 25.43
CA VAL A 70 -6.17 7.62 24.73
C VAL A 70 -7.43 7.23 23.97
N GLU A 71 -8.53 7.91 24.25
CA GLU A 71 -9.79 7.71 23.52
C GLU A 71 -9.74 8.50 22.22
N ILE A 72 -10.12 7.82 21.12
CA ILE A 72 -10.25 8.44 19.79
C ILE A 72 -11.60 8.10 19.17
N THR A 73 -12.12 9.03 18.38
CA THR A 73 -13.24 8.77 17.45
C THR A 73 -12.70 8.93 16.03
N ALA A 74 -12.84 7.87 15.25
CA ALA A 74 -12.41 7.84 13.84
C ALA A 74 -13.29 6.89 13.04
N SER A 75 -13.31 7.08 11.72
CA SER A 75 -13.97 6.18 10.77
C SER A 75 -12.91 5.47 9.94
N TYR A 76 -13.10 4.17 9.73
CA TYR A 76 -12.22 3.35 8.90
C TYR A 76 -13.07 2.49 7.96
N PRO A 77 -12.49 2.02 6.83
CA PRO A 77 -13.20 1.14 5.91
C PRO A 77 -13.74 -0.12 6.60
N ALA A 78 -15.04 -0.36 6.48
CA ALA A 78 -15.76 -1.44 7.16
C ALA A 78 -15.92 -2.72 6.33
N GLY A 79 -15.05 -2.98 5.38
CA GLY A 79 -15.09 -4.11 4.44
C GLY A 79 -15.27 -3.56 3.03
N VAL A 80 -15.39 -4.38 1.98
CA VAL A 80 -15.43 -5.85 1.95
C VAL A 80 -14.08 -6.40 1.44
N ILE A 81 -13.88 -7.74 1.51
CA ILE A 81 -12.83 -8.42 0.75
C ILE A 81 -13.50 -8.85 -0.57
N GLY A 82 -13.23 -8.11 -1.64
CA GLY A 82 -13.79 -8.34 -2.97
C GLY A 82 -12.82 -9.05 -3.92
N THR A 83 -13.06 -8.91 -5.22
CA THR A 83 -12.12 -9.31 -6.28
C THR A 83 -10.83 -8.49 -6.22
N THR A 84 -9.79 -8.91 -6.94
CA THR A 84 -8.53 -8.14 -7.02
C THR A 84 -8.76 -6.72 -7.51
N ALA A 85 -9.61 -6.51 -8.51
CA ALA A 85 -9.95 -5.18 -9.01
C ALA A 85 -10.63 -4.31 -7.94
N GLU A 86 -11.64 -4.85 -7.27
CA GLU A 86 -12.34 -4.14 -6.18
C GLU A 86 -11.40 -3.81 -5.01
N ASN A 87 -10.51 -4.73 -4.66
CA ASN A 87 -9.53 -4.56 -3.61
C ASN A 87 -8.47 -3.49 -3.96
N LEU A 88 -7.98 -3.48 -5.21
CA LEU A 88 -7.06 -2.45 -5.70
C LEU A 88 -7.72 -1.06 -5.69
N LYS A 89 -8.99 -0.98 -6.10
CA LYS A 89 -9.77 0.26 -6.06
C LYS A 89 -9.96 0.76 -4.63
N ALA A 90 -10.34 -0.13 -3.71
CA ALA A 90 -10.53 0.22 -2.30
C ALA A 90 -9.21 0.66 -1.63
N ALA A 91 -8.08 0.01 -1.98
CA ALA A 91 -6.77 0.41 -1.52
C ALA A 91 -6.41 1.81 -2.05
N ALA A 92 -6.47 2.03 -3.37
CA ALA A 92 -6.18 3.33 -3.97
C ALA A 92 -7.02 4.48 -3.41
N MET A 93 -8.29 4.24 -3.08
CA MET A 93 -9.16 5.24 -2.44
C MET A 93 -8.70 5.58 -1.01
N GLY A 94 -8.27 4.58 -0.24
CA GLY A 94 -7.73 4.81 1.11
C GLY A 94 -6.46 5.65 1.07
N GLU A 95 -5.49 5.25 0.25
CA GLU A 95 -4.25 6.01 0.08
C GLU A 95 -4.52 7.46 -0.36
N ASN A 96 -5.46 7.65 -1.31
CA ASN A 96 -5.84 8.99 -1.75
C ASN A 96 -6.37 9.85 -0.59
N GLU A 97 -7.24 9.35 0.25
CA GLU A 97 -7.77 10.07 1.41
C GLU A 97 -6.65 10.45 2.39
N GLU A 98 -5.69 9.56 2.63
CA GLU A 98 -4.58 9.80 3.55
C GLU A 98 -3.67 10.94 3.08
N TRP A 99 -3.24 10.95 1.80
CA TRP A 99 -2.30 11.97 1.35
C TRP A 99 -2.96 13.30 0.92
N THR A 100 -4.25 13.29 0.54
CA THR A 100 -4.94 14.52 0.10
C THR A 100 -5.64 15.25 1.24
N ALA A 101 -6.09 14.53 2.28
CA ALA A 101 -6.92 15.09 3.34
C ALA A 101 -6.34 14.86 4.73
N LEU A 102 -6.20 13.59 5.17
CA LEU A 102 -5.93 13.28 6.57
C LEU A 102 -4.56 13.74 7.04
N TYR A 103 -3.49 13.33 6.38
CA TYR A 103 -2.14 13.64 6.82
C TYR A 103 -1.74 15.12 6.62
N PRO A 104 -2.18 15.82 5.56
CA PRO A 104 -2.04 17.27 5.49
C PRO A 104 -2.70 18.02 6.65
N GLU A 105 -3.93 17.62 7.04
CA GLU A 105 -4.63 18.20 8.19
C GLU A 105 -3.91 17.91 9.50
N PHE A 106 -3.51 16.65 9.72
CA PHE A 106 -2.79 16.25 10.93
C PHE A 106 -1.43 16.96 11.06
N ALA A 107 -0.73 17.12 9.93
CA ALA A 107 0.52 17.88 9.90
C ALA A 107 0.32 19.35 10.29
N LYS A 108 -0.73 19.99 9.77
CA LYS A 108 -1.08 21.37 10.10
C LYS A 108 -1.35 21.53 11.60
N ILE A 109 -2.18 20.65 12.17
CA ILE A 109 -2.50 20.67 13.60
C ILE A 109 -1.24 20.47 14.44
N ALA A 110 -0.36 19.55 14.06
CA ALA A 110 0.90 19.33 14.76
C ALA A 110 1.83 20.56 14.72
N GLU A 111 1.86 21.31 13.62
CA GLU A 111 2.58 22.58 13.54
C GLU A 111 1.99 23.64 14.47
N GLU A 112 0.67 23.82 14.43
CA GLU A 112 -0.06 24.78 15.26
C GLU A 112 0.12 24.50 16.75
N GLU A 113 0.16 23.21 17.13
CA GLU A 113 0.41 22.77 18.50
C GLU A 113 1.91 22.74 18.86
N GLY A 114 2.83 23.10 17.96
CA GLY A 114 4.27 23.24 18.22
C GLY A 114 5.05 21.92 18.19
N PHE A 115 4.62 20.94 17.37
CA PHE A 115 5.27 19.65 17.16
C PHE A 115 5.82 19.48 15.73
N PRO A 116 6.82 20.27 15.31
CA PRO A 116 7.30 20.29 13.93
C PRO A 116 7.87 18.95 13.44
N LYS A 117 8.45 18.14 14.33
CA LYS A 117 8.96 16.80 13.99
C LYS A 117 7.81 15.86 13.60
N ILE A 118 6.70 15.92 14.32
CA ILE A 118 5.49 15.11 14.04
C ILE A 118 4.83 15.59 12.74
N ALA A 119 4.71 16.89 12.56
CA ALA A 119 4.22 17.48 11.31
C ALA A 119 5.04 17.02 10.10
N THR A 120 6.37 17.01 10.24
CA THR A 120 7.28 16.51 9.19
C THR A 120 7.03 15.03 8.89
N ALA A 121 6.82 14.20 9.91
CA ALA A 121 6.53 12.78 9.73
C ALA A 121 5.23 12.57 8.92
N PHE A 122 4.14 13.25 9.26
CA PHE A 122 2.89 13.21 8.49
C PHE A 122 3.10 13.63 7.03
N LYS A 123 3.83 14.73 6.78
CA LYS A 123 4.10 15.22 5.42
C LYS A 123 4.94 14.25 4.59
N LEU A 124 5.89 13.54 5.20
CA LEU A 124 6.74 12.58 4.50
C LEU A 124 5.98 11.30 4.20
N ILE A 125 5.21 10.79 5.16
CA ILE A 125 4.39 9.60 4.94
C ILE A 125 3.31 9.89 3.88
N ALA A 126 2.63 11.03 3.91
CA ALA A 126 1.69 11.42 2.86
C ALA A 126 2.27 11.34 1.42
N LYS A 127 3.57 11.59 1.24
CA LYS A 127 4.22 11.42 -0.06
C LYS A 127 4.35 9.95 -0.45
N VAL A 128 4.54 9.06 0.53
CA VAL A 128 4.60 7.62 0.28
C VAL A 128 3.23 7.10 -0.11
N GLU A 129 2.15 7.54 0.58
CA GLU A 129 0.79 7.10 0.26
C GLU A 129 0.35 7.53 -1.15
N LYS A 130 0.85 8.67 -1.63
CA LYS A 130 0.67 9.05 -3.04
C LYS A 130 1.28 8.03 -4.01
N GLU A 131 2.49 7.56 -3.76
CA GLU A 131 3.14 6.51 -4.58
C GLU A 131 2.41 5.17 -4.49
N HIS A 132 1.87 4.83 -3.31
CA HIS A 132 1.02 3.64 -3.13
C HIS A 132 -0.25 3.74 -3.97
N GLU A 133 -0.95 4.88 -3.93
CA GLU A 133 -2.14 5.13 -4.75
C GLU A 133 -1.83 4.98 -6.25
N GLU A 134 -0.78 5.66 -6.74
CA GLU A 134 -0.40 5.61 -8.15
C GLU A 134 -0.10 4.19 -8.61
N ARG A 135 0.58 3.41 -7.78
CA ARG A 135 0.87 2.00 -8.03
C ARG A 135 -0.39 1.16 -8.10
N TYR A 136 -1.32 1.31 -7.15
CA TYR A 136 -2.58 0.58 -7.14
C TYR A 136 -3.47 0.95 -8.33
N LYS A 137 -3.52 2.22 -8.74
CA LYS A 137 -4.25 2.66 -9.94
C LYS A 137 -3.71 2.02 -11.21
N LYS A 138 -2.39 1.95 -11.39
CA LYS A 138 -1.78 1.28 -12.55
C LYS A 138 -2.09 -0.22 -12.59
N LEU A 139 -2.09 -0.88 -11.43
CA LEU A 139 -2.43 -2.30 -11.35
C LEU A 139 -3.92 -2.52 -11.61
N LEU A 140 -4.79 -1.66 -11.10
CA LEU A 140 -6.23 -1.71 -11.34
C LEU A 140 -6.53 -1.57 -12.84
N GLU A 141 -5.96 -0.57 -13.50
CA GLU A 141 -6.10 -0.38 -14.95
C GLU A 141 -5.71 -1.64 -15.74
N ARG A 142 -4.61 -2.30 -15.38
CA ARG A 142 -4.17 -3.54 -16.04
C ARG A 142 -5.12 -4.72 -15.80
N VAL A 143 -5.68 -4.82 -14.60
CA VAL A 143 -6.66 -5.88 -14.27
C VAL A 143 -7.97 -5.65 -15.03
N GLU A 144 -8.50 -4.42 -15.02
CA GLU A 144 -9.75 -4.06 -15.69
C GLU A 144 -9.66 -4.15 -17.22
N SER A 145 -8.49 -3.84 -17.80
CA SER A 145 -8.23 -3.97 -19.24
C SER A 145 -7.77 -5.36 -19.67
N GLU A 146 -7.67 -6.33 -18.74
CA GLU A 146 -7.15 -7.69 -18.99
C GLU A 146 -5.71 -7.73 -19.57
N THR A 147 -4.91 -6.68 -19.30
CA THR A 147 -3.54 -6.53 -19.82
C THR A 147 -2.43 -6.85 -18.83
N VAL A 148 -2.74 -7.50 -17.70
CA VAL A 148 -1.73 -7.88 -16.70
C VAL A 148 -0.58 -8.68 -17.34
N PHE A 149 -0.90 -9.59 -18.27
CA PHE A 149 0.04 -10.49 -18.94
C PHE A 149 0.25 -10.16 -20.42
N GLU A 150 -0.10 -8.95 -20.85
CA GLU A 150 0.00 -8.52 -22.24
C GLU A 150 0.51 -7.06 -22.32
N ARG A 151 1.28 -6.77 -23.40
CA ARG A 151 1.72 -5.41 -23.77
C ARG A 151 1.55 -5.21 -25.27
N GLU A 152 1.41 -3.95 -25.66
CA GLU A 152 1.35 -3.58 -27.10
C GLU A 152 2.67 -3.89 -27.82
N GLU A 153 3.79 -3.67 -27.13
CA GLU A 153 5.14 -3.94 -27.63
C GLU A 153 5.72 -5.24 -27.03
N GLU A 154 6.73 -5.79 -27.71
CA GLU A 154 7.50 -6.91 -27.15
C GLU A 154 8.33 -6.46 -25.98
N ILE A 155 8.15 -7.11 -24.84
CA ILE A 155 8.93 -6.90 -23.63
C ILE A 155 9.56 -8.20 -23.13
N GLU A 156 10.44 -8.11 -22.15
CA GLU A 156 10.94 -9.26 -21.43
C GLU A 156 10.04 -9.57 -20.24
N TRP A 157 9.49 -10.78 -20.24
CA TRP A 157 8.73 -11.38 -19.15
C TRP A 157 9.62 -12.29 -18.34
N VAL A 158 9.67 -12.12 -17.02
CA VAL A 158 10.43 -13.00 -16.13
C VAL A 158 9.49 -13.88 -15.29
N CYS A 159 9.82 -15.15 -15.22
CA CYS A 159 9.14 -16.07 -14.29
C CYS A 159 9.65 -15.83 -12.88
N ARG A 160 8.80 -15.33 -12.00
CA ARG A 160 9.08 -15.05 -10.58
C ARG A 160 9.55 -16.28 -9.80
N LYS A 161 9.24 -17.48 -10.30
CA LYS A 161 9.58 -18.73 -9.61
C LYS A 161 11.00 -19.23 -9.90
N CYS A 162 11.44 -19.14 -11.16
CA CYS A 162 12.72 -19.74 -11.56
C CYS A 162 13.65 -18.78 -12.32
N GLY A 163 13.23 -17.53 -12.59
CA GLY A 163 14.05 -16.56 -13.28
C GLY A 163 14.10 -16.72 -14.81
N TYR A 164 13.36 -17.66 -15.41
CA TYR A 164 13.30 -17.81 -16.86
C TYR A 164 12.75 -16.52 -17.51
N VAL A 165 13.45 -16.06 -18.55
CA VAL A 165 13.04 -14.86 -19.31
C VAL A 165 12.49 -15.25 -20.67
N HIS A 166 11.35 -14.69 -21.02
CA HIS A 166 10.69 -14.81 -22.32
C HIS A 166 10.50 -13.41 -22.92
N LYS A 167 10.83 -13.25 -24.21
CA LYS A 167 10.55 -12.01 -24.94
C LYS A 167 9.31 -12.18 -25.82
N GLY A 168 8.37 -11.26 -25.72
CA GLY A 168 7.14 -11.27 -26.51
C GLY A 168 6.11 -10.26 -25.98
N LYS A 169 5.01 -10.10 -26.73
CA LYS A 169 3.90 -9.23 -26.33
C LYS A 169 3.07 -9.82 -25.18
N LYS A 170 3.09 -11.14 -25.02
CA LYS A 170 2.32 -11.84 -23.97
C LYS A 170 3.22 -12.74 -23.15
N ALA A 171 2.97 -12.77 -21.84
CA ALA A 171 3.56 -13.77 -20.98
C ALA A 171 3.11 -15.18 -21.36
N LEU A 172 3.98 -16.17 -21.23
CA LEU A 172 3.66 -17.56 -21.55
C LEU A 172 2.60 -18.12 -20.59
N LYS A 173 1.71 -18.99 -21.11
CA LYS A 173 0.70 -19.67 -20.27
C LYS A 173 1.32 -20.54 -19.19
N ASN A 174 2.47 -21.18 -19.52
CA ASN A 174 3.23 -22.00 -18.58
C ASN A 174 4.71 -21.74 -18.81
N CYS A 175 5.49 -21.68 -17.75
CA CYS A 175 6.93 -21.55 -17.81
C CYS A 175 7.57 -22.85 -18.37
N PRO A 176 8.39 -22.82 -19.43
CA PRO A 176 8.96 -24.04 -20.01
C PRO A 176 10.02 -24.69 -19.11
N VAL A 177 10.53 -23.98 -18.11
CA VAL A 177 11.57 -24.47 -17.20
C VAL A 177 10.99 -25.10 -15.95
N CYS A 178 10.05 -24.43 -15.28
CA CYS A 178 9.52 -24.87 -13.97
C CYS A 178 8.05 -25.23 -13.98
N HIS A 179 7.39 -25.14 -15.14
CA HIS A 179 5.99 -25.49 -15.39
C HIS A 179 4.95 -24.70 -14.57
N HIS A 180 5.35 -23.65 -13.87
CA HIS A 180 4.40 -22.77 -13.17
C HIS A 180 3.55 -21.98 -14.18
N PRO A 181 2.28 -21.69 -13.85
CA PRO A 181 1.35 -21.01 -14.74
C PRO A 181 1.74 -19.55 -15.00
N GLN A 182 1.04 -18.93 -15.96
CA GLN A 182 1.19 -17.52 -16.35
C GLN A 182 1.15 -16.55 -15.18
N ALA A 183 0.39 -16.87 -14.13
CA ALA A 183 0.31 -16.13 -12.87
C ALA A 183 1.68 -15.72 -12.30
N TYR A 184 2.71 -16.52 -12.56
CA TYR A 184 4.08 -16.30 -12.06
C TYR A 184 4.94 -15.44 -12.99
N PHE A 185 4.42 -14.92 -14.09
CA PHE A 185 5.18 -14.00 -14.92
C PHE A 185 4.91 -12.55 -14.55
N GLU A 186 5.95 -11.74 -14.67
CA GLU A 186 5.88 -10.28 -14.58
C GLU A 186 6.81 -9.65 -15.62
N GLU A 187 6.65 -8.36 -15.85
CA GLU A 187 7.59 -7.56 -16.63
C GLU A 187 8.94 -7.53 -15.92
N LYS A 188 10.01 -7.87 -16.65
CA LYS A 188 11.35 -7.94 -16.07
C LYS A 188 11.83 -6.54 -15.69
N ALA A 189 12.12 -6.34 -14.43
CA ALA A 189 12.77 -5.13 -13.95
C ALA A 189 14.23 -5.05 -14.46
N SER A 190 14.71 -3.84 -14.68
CA SER A 190 16.08 -3.55 -15.11
C SER A 190 16.74 -2.44 -14.28
N ASN A 191 16.33 -2.31 -13.02
CA ASN A 191 16.71 -1.24 -12.10
C ASN A 191 17.78 -1.64 -11.07
N TYR A 192 18.57 -2.64 -11.37
CA TYR A 192 19.70 -3.13 -10.57
C TYR A 192 21.02 -2.97 -11.31
#